data_0d16d19bd70d5bafc80c205c1a42bf41
#
_entry.id   0d16d19bd70d5bafc80c205c1a42bf41
#
_cell.length_a   1.000
_cell.length_b   1.000
_cell.length_c   1.000
_cell.angle_alpha   90.00
_cell.angle_beta   90.00
_cell.angle_gamma   90.00
#
_symmetry.space_group_name_H-M   'P 1'
#
loop_
_entity.id
_entity.type
_entity.pdbx_description
1 polymer ?
#
loop_
_entity_poly.entity_id
_entity_poly.type
_entity_poly.pdbx_seq_one_letter_code
_entity_poly.pdbx_strand_id
1 'polypeptide(L)'
;MTVSLKISKARSATLSKGLQILDFIALNNGPVMLRQVMNELKMTKPTAHRLLATLVDHGMVRFDSTDNTYRLGMRLFELSRQVWQDFDLRSSVISEMQKLSLETGETVYLAILTSEGGVYIDEVQSSHQIREQSRIGQRVSYWKSAVGKALISGLSIDERATLLATSKTEIIRDTEFDNLQKLNLHLDLVNARGYAVEIDDDIPGISGVAAPILDHRGITVAAISLSGSTQRLNREELHNLGPAVIEATRIASLKAGGAPRPVSMKPRPKNLPKPCFKLIAETKNLIGEGLTLSLDGQYVYWVDICHPCIFSLDLKSGEINTYPQDEMVSAISDTANGLIVACQSGIKHFDLSTGTTGKTISDPEYSKPNNRYNDGKCDSQGRLWVNSLAFNLEAGAGALYCINQDGSATKMDADITLPNGMGWSLDNRIMYLIDTSERVVYAYDFDKNSGQIMNRRDFIRFPDNCLGNPDGMDVDNKGNLWIAMWDGWSVRKYSSNGVFLEEFTMPFPRPTSCLCLKGGQNRVLVTSARIRISEGLLREFPLAGSLVSIPFTNEYT
;
A
#
# COMPACT_ATOMS: atom_id res chain seq x y z
N MET A 1 -9.15 15.79 22.95
CA MET A 1 -10.24 16.79 23.13
C MET A 1 -11.23 16.60 21.99
N THR A 2 -12.38 16.02 22.30
CA THR A 2 -13.42 15.64 21.36
C THR A 2 -14.16 16.89 20.89
N VAL A 3 -13.92 17.34 19.66
CA VAL A 3 -14.71 18.43 19.06
C VAL A 3 -15.98 17.80 18.48
N SER A 4 -17.05 17.82 19.28
CA SER A 4 -18.39 17.48 18.83
C SER A 4 -18.91 18.57 17.90
N LEU A 5 -18.85 18.36 16.58
CA LEU A 5 -19.51 19.21 15.58
C LEU A 5 -21.02 18.95 15.62
N LYS A 6 -21.72 19.63 16.52
CA LYS A 6 -23.16 19.80 16.41
C LYS A 6 -23.49 20.60 15.14
N ILE A 7 -24.19 20.00 14.18
CA ILE A 7 -24.83 20.69 13.06
C ILE A 7 -25.78 21.71 13.64
N SER A 8 -25.32 22.95 13.75
CA SER A 8 -26.12 24.08 14.21
C SER A 8 -27.12 24.44 13.11
N LYS A 9 -28.42 24.51 13.42
CA LYS A 9 -29.43 25.22 12.60
C LYS A 9 -28.83 26.58 12.25
N ALA A 10 -28.73 26.90 10.93
CA ALA A 10 -28.15 28.14 10.45
C ALA A 10 -28.70 29.33 11.24
N ARG A 11 -27.87 30.02 12.02
CA ARG A 11 -28.27 31.16 12.87
C ARG A 11 -28.75 32.34 12.05
N SER A 12 -28.38 32.44 10.77
CA SER A 12 -28.82 33.46 9.82
C SER A 12 -29.19 32.81 8.49
N ALA A 13 -30.48 32.66 8.22
CA ALA A 13 -31.00 32.12 6.97
C ALA A 13 -30.60 32.98 5.74
N THR A 14 -30.48 34.28 5.93
CA THR A 14 -30.12 35.23 4.87
C THR A 14 -28.68 35.06 4.45
N LEU A 15 -27.75 34.95 5.42
CA LEU A 15 -26.34 34.72 5.15
C LEU A 15 -26.13 33.34 4.47
N SER A 16 -26.81 32.30 4.98
CA SER A 16 -26.73 30.97 4.39
C SER A 16 -27.18 30.96 2.91
N LYS A 17 -28.25 31.69 2.58
CA LYS A 17 -28.69 31.83 1.19
C LYS A 17 -27.69 32.60 0.32
N GLY A 18 -27.03 33.63 0.86
CA GLY A 18 -25.95 34.34 0.14
C GLY A 18 -24.76 33.43 -0.18
N LEU A 19 -24.32 32.58 0.78
CA LEU A 19 -23.27 31.59 0.57
C LEU A 19 -23.68 30.53 -0.45
N GLN A 20 -24.92 30.05 -0.41
CA GLN A 20 -25.46 29.11 -1.42
C GLN A 20 -25.40 29.68 -2.86
N ILE A 21 -25.62 31.00 -3.01
CA ILE A 21 -25.50 31.67 -4.31
C ILE A 21 -24.02 31.65 -4.78
N LEU A 22 -23.08 31.92 -3.90
CA LEU A 22 -21.63 31.87 -4.24
C LEU A 22 -21.23 30.45 -4.68
N ASP A 23 -21.63 29.44 -3.89
CA ASP A 23 -21.39 28.03 -4.22
C ASP A 23 -21.99 27.66 -5.60
N PHE A 24 -23.23 28.08 -5.84
CA PHE A 24 -23.90 27.81 -7.11
C PHE A 24 -23.18 28.44 -8.31
N ILE A 25 -22.71 29.70 -8.19
CA ILE A 25 -21.96 30.37 -9.24
C ILE A 25 -20.59 29.69 -9.44
N ALA A 26 -19.94 29.25 -8.36
CA ALA A 26 -18.65 28.57 -8.40
C ALA A 26 -18.72 27.23 -9.13
N LEU A 27 -19.80 26.44 -8.88
CA LEU A 27 -19.99 25.12 -9.48
C LEU A 27 -20.40 25.17 -10.97
N ASN A 28 -20.89 26.33 -11.46
CA ASN A 28 -21.21 26.50 -12.87
C ASN A 28 -19.97 26.96 -13.64
N ASN A 29 -19.51 26.16 -14.60
CA ASN A 29 -18.35 26.45 -15.46
C ASN A 29 -18.55 27.66 -16.41
N GLY A 30 -19.46 28.59 -16.09
CA GLY A 30 -19.79 29.74 -16.92
C GLY A 30 -20.57 30.81 -16.19
N PRO A 31 -20.96 31.91 -16.90
CA PRO A 31 -21.77 32.96 -16.33
C PRO A 31 -23.19 32.44 -16.00
N VAL A 32 -23.73 32.90 -14.88
CA VAL A 32 -25.03 32.45 -14.35
C VAL A 32 -26.06 33.58 -14.44
N MET A 33 -27.25 33.28 -14.91
CA MET A 33 -28.37 34.24 -14.96
C MET A 33 -29.18 34.23 -13.65
N LEU A 34 -29.80 35.35 -13.29
CA LEU A 34 -30.72 35.44 -12.14
C LEU A 34 -31.78 34.33 -12.14
N ARG A 35 -32.32 33.97 -13.30
CA ARG A 35 -33.32 32.92 -13.44
C ARG A 35 -32.81 31.53 -13.03
N GLN A 36 -31.56 31.22 -13.32
CA GLN A 36 -30.93 29.95 -12.91
C GLN A 36 -30.78 29.90 -11.39
N VAL A 37 -30.29 30.97 -10.76
CA VAL A 37 -30.19 31.08 -9.29
C VAL A 37 -31.55 30.87 -8.63
N MET A 38 -32.61 31.48 -9.17
CA MET A 38 -33.97 31.33 -8.63
C MET A 38 -34.47 29.88 -8.72
N ASN A 39 -34.27 29.23 -9.86
CA ASN A 39 -34.80 27.89 -10.10
C ASN A 39 -34.10 26.84 -9.26
N GLU A 40 -32.77 26.83 -9.30
CA GLU A 40 -31.92 25.82 -8.64
C GLU A 40 -31.97 25.96 -7.11
N LEU A 41 -31.89 27.21 -6.62
CA LEU A 41 -31.88 27.45 -5.17
C LEU A 41 -33.29 27.67 -4.59
N LYS A 42 -34.35 27.51 -5.41
CA LYS A 42 -35.77 27.68 -5.04
C LYS A 42 -36.01 29.01 -4.30
N MET A 43 -35.47 30.11 -4.82
CA MET A 43 -35.57 31.45 -4.26
C MET A 43 -36.58 32.29 -5.05
N THR A 44 -37.31 33.17 -4.33
CA THR A 44 -38.14 34.17 -5.00
C THR A 44 -37.28 35.24 -5.67
N LYS A 45 -37.75 35.83 -6.77
CA LYS A 45 -37.04 36.87 -7.53
C LYS A 45 -36.56 38.04 -6.65
N PRO A 46 -37.37 38.62 -5.73
CA PRO A 46 -36.90 39.69 -4.86
C PRO A 46 -35.76 39.26 -3.93
N THR A 47 -35.82 38.03 -3.41
CA THR A 47 -34.77 37.48 -2.52
C THR A 47 -33.46 37.25 -3.26
N ALA A 48 -33.50 36.56 -4.41
CA ALA A 48 -32.32 36.29 -5.22
C ALA A 48 -31.66 37.59 -5.73
N HIS A 49 -32.46 38.53 -6.23
CA HIS A 49 -31.97 39.81 -6.73
C HIS A 49 -31.28 40.63 -5.62
N ARG A 50 -31.90 40.73 -4.43
CA ARG A 50 -31.33 41.49 -3.30
C ARG A 50 -30.04 40.87 -2.81
N LEU A 51 -29.96 39.54 -2.71
CA LEU A 51 -28.75 38.85 -2.29
C LEU A 51 -27.61 39.00 -3.32
N LEU A 52 -27.93 38.84 -4.61
CA LEU A 52 -26.95 39.06 -5.68
C LEU A 52 -26.45 40.50 -5.70
N ALA A 53 -27.34 41.51 -5.56
CA ALA A 53 -26.96 42.91 -5.48
C ALA A 53 -25.99 43.15 -4.29
N THR A 54 -26.31 42.62 -3.11
CA THR A 54 -25.44 42.71 -1.95
C THR A 54 -24.07 42.05 -2.22
N LEU A 55 -24.01 40.88 -2.85
CA LEU A 55 -22.77 40.21 -3.19
C LEU A 55 -21.96 40.99 -4.22
N VAL A 56 -22.62 41.68 -5.16
CA VAL A 56 -21.98 42.57 -6.14
C VAL A 56 -21.41 43.80 -5.43
N ASP A 57 -22.18 44.46 -4.54
CA ASP A 57 -21.75 45.64 -3.77
C ASP A 57 -20.48 45.33 -2.93
N HIS A 58 -20.38 44.10 -2.42
CA HIS A 58 -19.22 43.64 -1.66
C HIS A 58 -18.09 43.04 -2.55
N GLY A 59 -18.23 43.05 -3.86
CA GLY A 59 -17.22 42.53 -4.80
C GLY A 59 -17.04 41.01 -4.80
N MET A 60 -17.91 40.27 -4.10
CA MET A 60 -17.90 38.80 -4.06
C MET A 60 -18.42 38.19 -5.36
N VAL A 61 -19.32 38.92 -6.05
CA VAL A 61 -19.88 38.60 -7.35
C VAL A 61 -19.70 39.82 -8.25
N ARG A 62 -19.45 39.62 -9.53
CA ARG A 62 -19.50 40.68 -10.54
C ARG A 62 -20.72 40.43 -11.45
N PHE A 63 -21.38 41.52 -11.81
CA PHE A 63 -22.49 41.53 -12.77
C PHE A 63 -22.01 42.05 -14.12
N ASP A 64 -22.28 41.30 -15.17
CA ASP A 64 -22.04 41.74 -16.55
C ASP A 64 -23.38 42.25 -17.11
N SER A 65 -23.43 43.56 -17.38
CA SER A 65 -24.63 44.20 -17.92
C SER A 65 -24.87 43.92 -19.39
N THR A 66 -23.86 43.42 -20.11
CA THR A 66 -23.98 43.08 -21.53
C THR A 66 -24.83 41.82 -21.70
N ASP A 67 -24.57 40.82 -20.90
CA ASP A 67 -25.24 39.51 -20.99
C ASP A 67 -26.25 39.29 -19.87
N ASN A 68 -26.41 40.23 -18.96
CA ASN A 68 -27.23 40.08 -17.74
C ASN A 68 -26.85 38.86 -16.88
N THR A 69 -25.55 38.60 -16.75
CA THR A 69 -25.02 37.44 -16.06
C THR A 69 -24.18 37.79 -14.84
N TYR A 70 -24.03 36.83 -13.92
CA TYR A 70 -23.24 36.92 -12.71
C TYR A 70 -22.07 35.93 -12.76
N ARG A 71 -20.91 36.36 -12.27
CA ARG A 71 -19.69 35.58 -12.10
C ARG A 71 -19.07 35.84 -10.73
N LEU A 72 -18.19 34.98 -10.24
CA LEU A 72 -17.43 35.24 -9.03
C LEU A 72 -16.61 36.54 -9.17
N GLY A 73 -16.55 37.31 -8.11
CA GLY A 73 -15.84 38.60 -8.06
C GLY A 73 -14.41 38.46 -7.53
N MET A 74 -13.55 39.44 -7.84
CA MET A 74 -12.13 39.47 -7.44
C MET A 74 -11.92 39.51 -5.93
N ARG A 75 -12.90 39.97 -5.15
CA ARG A 75 -12.81 40.02 -3.68
C ARG A 75 -12.58 38.67 -3.05
N LEU A 76 -13.08 37.58 -3.65
CA LEU A 76 -12.83 36.22 -3.20
C LEU A 76 -11.34 35.86 -3.32
N PHE A 77 -10.68 36.28 -4.40
CA PHE A 77 -9.24 36.09 -4.59
C PHE A 77 -8.44 36.89 -3.55
N GLU A 78 -8.82 38.13 -3.28
CA GLU A 78 -8.16 38.96 -2.26
C GLU A 78 -8.28 38.36 -0.86
N LEU A 79 -9.44 37.83 -0.50
CA LEU A 79 -9.66 37.15 0.78
C LEU A 79 -8.87 35.85 0.87
N SER A 80 -8.80 35.07 -0.21
CA SER A 80 -8.04 33.84 -0.24
C SER A 80 -6.54 34.06 -0.05
N ARG A 81 -6.01 35.23 -0.45
CA ARG A 81 -4.58 35.58 -0.28
C ARG A 81 -4.10 35.44 1.16
N GLN A 82 -4.93 35.82 2.14
CA GLN A 82 -4.56 35.71 3.55
C GLN A 82 -4.51 34.26 4.02
N VAL A 83 -5.43 33.42 3.53
CA VAL A 83 -5.42 31.97 3.77
C VAL A 83 -4.15 31.33 3.18
N TRP A 84 -3.68 31.83 2.01
CA TRP A 84 -2.47 31.36 1.36
C TRP A 84 -1.18 31.81 2.05
N GLN A 85 -1.16 32.98 2.70
CA GLN A 85 0.03 33.49 3.41
C GLN A 85 0.36 32.70 4.69
N ASP A 86 -0.64 32.11 5.32
CA ASP A 86 -0.47 31.24 6.49
C ASP A 86 -0.01 29.80 6.11
N PHE A 87 -0.02 29.48 4.80
CA PHE A 87 0.41 28.18 4.26
C PHE A 87 1.74 28.32 3.52
N ASP A 88 2.85 28.27 4.25
CA ASP A 88 4.21 28.19 3.68
C ASP A 88 4.46 26.85 2.93
N LEU A 89 3.47 25.95 2.95
CA LEU A 89 3.51 24.64 2.31
C LEU A 89 3.70 24.76 0.78
N ARG A 90 3.04 25.71 0.12
CA ARG A 90 3.11 25.87 -1.33
C ARG A 90 4.52 26.19 -1.83
N SER A 91 5.19 27.13 -1.19
CA SER A 91 6.58 27.51 -1.54
C SER A 91 7.55 26.35 -1.34
N SER A 92 7.26 25.48 -0.35
CA SER A 92 8.04 24.31 -0.02
C SER A 92 7.85 23.15 -1.01
N VAL A 93 6.70 23.09 -1.67
CA VAL A 93 6.27 21.95 -2.50
C VAL A 93 6.46 22.18 -4.00
N ILE A 94 6.33 23.43 -4.45
CA ILE A 94 6.28 23.75 -5.90
C ILE A 94 7.52 23.27 -6.67
N SER A 95 8.70 23.33 -6.07
CA SER A 95 9.94 22.85 -6.70
C SER A 95 9.92 21.35 -6.97
N GLU A 96 9.34 20.58 -6.05
CA GLU A 96 9.24 19.12 -6.17
C GLU A 96 8.16 18.74 -7.21
N MET A 97 7.04 19.47 -7.24
CA MET A 97 6.01 19.29 -8.26
C MET A 97 6.53 19.59 -9.67
N GLN A 98 7.29 20.69 -9.83
CA GLN A 98 7.92 21.06 -11.10
C GLN A 98 8.91 19.99 -11.57
N LYS A 99 9.72 19.47 -10.64
CA LYS A 99 10.66 18.39 -10.93
C LYS A 99 9.94 17.14 -11.40
N LEU A 100 8.91 16.68 -10.66
CA LEU A 100 8.10 15.51 -11.05
C LEU A 100 7.45 15.70 -12.43
N SER A 101 6.84 16.87 -12.69
CA SER A 101 6.21 17.15 -13.99
C SER A 101 7.22 17.18 -15.11
N LEU A 102 8.42 17.73 -14.89
CA LEU A 102 9.49 17.77 -15.88
C LEU A 102 10.03 16.37 -16.22
N GLU A 103 10.20 15.52 -15.20
CA GLU A 103 10.74 14.16 -15.36
C GLU A 103 9.74 13.21 -16.02
N THR A 104 8.45 13.39 -15.78
CA THR A 104 7.39 12.48 -16.23
C THR A 104 6.61 13.01 -17.43
N GLY A 105 6.58 14.32 -17.65
CA GLY A 105 5.74 14.99 -18.63
C GLY A 105 4.27 15.12 -18.21
N GLU A 106 3.87 14.56 -17.06
CA GLU A 106 2.48 14.48 -16.64
C GLU A 106 2.07 15.65 -15.72
N THR A 107 0.74 15.81 -15.50
CA THR A 107 0.22 16.84 -14.60
C THR A 107 0.44 16.42 -13.15
N VAL A 108 0.93 17.36 -12.34
CA VAL A 108 1.15 17.17 -10.90
C VAL A 108 0.23 18.11 -10.13
N TYR A 109 -0.54 17.56 -9.19
CA TYR A 109 -1.47 18.31 -8.35
C TYR A 109 -1.01 18.32 -6.89
N LEU A 110 -1.35 19.41 -6.20
CA LEU A 110 -1.31 19.52 -4.75
C LEU A 110 -2.73 19.61 -4.21
N ALA A 111 -3.06 18.76 -3.25
CA ALA A 111 -4.32 18.82 -2.52
C ALA A 111 -4.09 18.85 -1.02
N ILE A 112 -4.98 19.52 -0.29
CA ILE A 112 -4.97 19.61 1.18
C ILE A 112 -6.23 18.98 1.76
N LEU A 113 -6.11 18.51 3.02
CA LEU A 113 -7.23 18.05 3.82
C LEU A 113 -7.74 19.21 4.67
N THR A 114 -9.02 19.54 4.54
CA THR A 114 -9.72 20.56 5.34
C THR A 114 -10.78 19.91 6.22
N SER A 115 -11.36 20.67 7.15
CA SER A 115 -12.50 20.20 7.95
C SER A 115 -13.75 19.85 7.12
N GLU A 116 -13.83 20.34 5.89
CA GLU A 116 -14.95 20.10 4.96
C GLU A 116 -14.63 19.08 3.87
N GLY A 117 -13.39 18.57 3.84
CA GLY A 117 -12.94 17.61 2.84
C GLY A 117 -11.63 18.01 2.15
N GLY A 118 -11.16 17.19 1.22
CA GLY A 118 -9.98 17.45 0.39
C GLY A 118 -10.29 18.44 -0.72
N VAL A 119 -9.32 19.32 -1.03
CA VAL A 119 -9.42 20.32 -2.12
C VAL A 119 -8.10 20.40 -2.88
N TYR A 120 -8.16 20.43 -4.20
CA TYR A 120 -7.01 20.74 -5.05
C TYR A 120 -6.66 22.22 -4.95
N ILE A 121 -5.42 22.54 -4.61
CA ILE A 121 -4.98 23.92 -4.34
C ILE A 121 -3.94 24.43 -5.33
N ASP A 122 -3.19 23.55 -5.99
CA ASP A 122 -2.18 23.92 -6.98
C ASP A 122 -1.97 22.82 -8.01
N GLU A 123 -1.39 23.18 -9.16
CA GLU A 123 -1.03 22.24 -10.22
C GLU A 123 0.20 22.70 -11.01
N VAL A 124 0.96 21.74 -11.50
CA VAL A 124 1.94 21.91 -12.58
C VAL A 124 1.44 21.11 -13.77
N GLN A 125 1.11 21.81 -14.84
CA GLN A 125 0.46 21.20 -16.00
C GLN A 125 1.41 20.33 -16.81
N SER A 126 0.87 19.24 -17.34
CA SER A 126 1.52 18.33 -18.27
C SER A 126 2.04 19.06 -19.52
N SER A 127 3.18 18.61 -20.02
CA SER A 127 3.72 19.04 -21.31
C SER A 127 3.02 18.37 -22.52
N HIS A 128 2.20 17.34 -22.26
CA HIS A 128 1.46 16.63 -23.32
C HIS A 128 0.31 17.49 -23.89
N GLN A 129 0.02 17.32 -25.19
CA GLN A 129 -1.08 18.03 -25.86
C GLN A 129 -2.46 17.60 -25.33
N ILE A 130 -2.62 16.29 -25.06
CA ILE A 130 -3.84 15.74 -24.45
C ILE A 130 -3.59 15.64 -22.96
N ARG A 131 -4.24 16.50 -22.20
CA ARG A 131 -4.12 16.62 -20.75
C ARG A 131 -5.47 16.83 -20.09
N GLU A 132 -5.53 16.52 -18.82
CA GLU A 132 -6.70 16.77 -17.98
C GLU A 132 -6.97 18.28 -17.81
N GLN A 133 -8.24 18.66 -17.63
CA GLN A 133 -8.59 20.02 -17.24
C GLN A 133 -8.15 20.33 -15.82
N SER A 134 -7.83 21.63 -15.55
CA SER A 134 -7.46 22.07 -14.21
C SER A 134 -8.51 21.72 -13.17
N ARG A 135 -8.05 21.17 -12.05
CA ARG A 135 -8.89 20.81 -10.90
C ARG A 135 -8.75 21.77 -9.72
N ILE A 136 -8.01 22.85 -9.86
CA ILE A 136 -7.81 23.82 -8.76
C ILE A 136 -9.17 24.31 -8.25
N GLY A 137 -9.36 24.22 -6.91
CA GLY A 137 -10.61 24.56 -6.22
C GLY A 137 -11.67 23.46 -6.24
N GLN A 138 -11.48 22.39 -6.98
CA GLN A 138 -12.40 21.24 -6.96
C GLN A 138 -12.19 20.39 -5.71
N ARG A 139 -13.25 19.71 -5.28
CA ARG A 139 -13.20 18.74 -4.19
C ARG A 139 -12.59 17.42 -4.67
N VAL A 140 -11.85 16.80 -3.77
CA VAL A 140 -11.20 15.50 -3.99
C VAL A 140 -12.18 14.37 -3.69
N SER A 141 -12.21 13.36 -4.54
CA SER A 141 -12.91 12.11 -4.27
C SER A 141 -12.03 11.20 -3.39
N TYR A 142 -12.46 10.89 -2.17
CA TYR A 142 -11.70 10.01 -1.26
C TYR A 142 -11.71 8.53 -1.67
N TRP A 143 -12.75 8.12 -2.39
CA TRP A 143 -12.96 6.73 -2.79
C TRP A 143 -12.21 6.36 -4.06
N LYS A 144 -12.22 7.28 -5.01
CA LYS A 144 -11.80 7.02 -6.36
C LYS A 144 -10.40 7.54 -6.63
N SER A 145 -10.10 8.79 -6.26
CA SER A 145 -8.84 9.41 -6.65
C SER A 145 -7.64 8.92 -5.80
N ALA A 146 -6.47 8.78 -6.43
CA ALA A 146 -5.24 8.45 -5.73
C ALA A 146 -4.92 9.49 -4.65
N VAL A 147 -5.08 10.79 -4.97
CA VAL A 147 -4.81 11.87 -4.01
C VAL A 147 -5.75 11.83 -2.81
N GLY A 148 -7.03 11.49 -3.02
CA GLY A 148 -8.00 11.33 -1.93
C GLY A 148 -7.64 10.20 -0.98
N LYS A 149 -7.29 9.02 -1.54
CA LYS A 149 -6.79 7.88 -0.77
C LYS A 149 -5.52 8.25 0.02
N ALA A 150 -4.58 8.98 -0.59
CA ALA A 150 -3.37 9.45 0.09
C ALA A 150 -3.68 10.41 1.25
N LEU A 151 -4.61 11.37 1.06
CA LEU A 151 -5.00 12.34 2.09
C LEU A 151 -5.58 11.69 3.34
N ILE A 152 -6.41 10.64 3.19
CA ILE A 152 -7.09 10.00 4.31
C ILE A 152 -6.39 8.76 4.83
N SER A 153 -5.29 8.33 4.22
CA SER A 153 -4.57 7.10 4.61
C SER A 153 -4.07 7.14 6.05
N GLY A 154 -3.65 8.31 6.54
CA GLY A 154 -3.16 8.49 7.91
C GLY A 154 -4.24 8.61 8.98
N LEU A 155 -5.52 8.67 8.62
CA LEU A 155 -6.63 8.73 9.57
C LEU A 155 -6.91 7.36 10.18
N SER A 156 -7.33 7.34 11.44
CA SER A 156 -7.87 6.14 12.09
C SER A 156 -9.19 5.70 11.44
N ILE A 157 -9.59 4.46 11.66
CA ILE A 157 -10.86 3.91 11.12
C ILE A 157 -12.06 4.77 11.54
N ASP A 158 -12.10 5.23 12.81
CA ASP A 158 -13.19 6.07 13.33
C ASP A 158 -13.20 7.46 12.70
N GLU A 159 -12.02 8.07 12.50
CA GLU A 159 -11.88 9.37 11.82
C GLU A 159 -12.29 9.26 10.36
N ARG A 160 -11.90 8.18 9.67
CA ARG A 160 -12.34 7.90 8.29
C ARG A 160 -13.86 7.78 8.21
N ALA A 161 -14.47 6.96 9.08
CA ALA A 161 -15.92 6.79 9.12
C ALA A 161 -16.64 8.13 9.38
N THR A 162 -16.12 8.94 10.30
CA THR A 162 -16.69 10.27 10.61
C THR A 162 -16.58 11.22 9.42
N LEU A 163 -15.41 11.27 8.76
CA LEU A 163 -15.16 12.10 7.58
C LEU A 163 -16.11 11.72 6.43
N LEU A 164 -16.25 10.42 6.18
CA LEU A 164 -17.09 9.90 5.10
C LEU A 164 -18.59 10.16 5.37
N ALA A 165 -19.03 10.02 6.61
CA ALA A 165 -20.42 10.31 6.99
C ALA A 165 -20.77 11.82 6.90
N THR A 166 -19.79 12.71 7.04
CA THR A 166 -19.98 14.17 6.97
C THR A 166 -19.75 14.75 5.58
N SER A 167 -19.06 14.03 4.69
CA SER A 167 -18.80 14.48 3.33
C SER A 167 -20.11 14.48 2.52
N LYS A 168 -20.51 15.67 2.04
CA LYS A 168 -21.72 15.88 1.22
C LYS A 168 -21.56 15.39 -0.23
N THR A 169 -20.56 14.61 -0.55
CA THR A 169 -20.37 14.07 -1.89
C THR A 169 -21.39 12.98 -2.15
N GLU A 170 -22.17 13.11 -3.20
CA GLU A 170 -23.34 12.29 -3.60
C GLU A 170 -23.09 10.78 -3.80
N ILE A 171 -21.90 10.29 -3.53
CA ILE A 171 -21.43 8.96 -3.97
C ILE A 171 -21.69 7.85 -2.93
N ILE A 172 -22.21 8.18 -1.73
CA ILE A 172 -22.38 7.18 -0.65
C ILE A 172 -23.69 6.38 -0.78
N ARG A 173 -24.54 6.66 -1.76
CA ARG A 173 -25.94 6.14 -1.76
C ARG A 173 -26.16 4.76 -2.35
N ASP A 174 -25.25 4.18 -3.11
CA ASP A 174 -25.59 2.97 -3.87
C ASP A 174 -24.97 1.63 -3.44
N THR A 175 -23.96 1.59 -2.52
CA THR A 175 -23.42 0.29 -2.05
C THR A 175 -22.66 0.46 -0.72
N GLU A 176 -23.39 0.50 0.41
CA GLU A 176 -22.86 1.08 1.66
C GLU A 176 -21.81 0.27 2.42
N PHE A 177 -21.75 -1.03 2.34
CA PHE A 177 -20.86 -1.84 3.19
C PHE A 177 -19.64 -2.39 2.45
N ASP A 178 -19.80 -2.91 1.25
CA ASP A 178 -18.69 -3.46 0.45
C ASP A 178 -17.65 -2.41 0.06
N ASN A 179 -18.08 -1.15 -0.13
CA ASN A 179 -17.19 -0.06 -0.53
C ASN A 179 -16.28 0.41 0.61
N LEU A 180 -16.77 0.45 1.86
CA LEU A 180 -15.96 0.89 2.99
C LEU A 180 -14.88 -0.14 3.32
N GLN A 181 -15.19 -1.43 3.26
CA GLN A 181 -14.21 -2.49 3.47
C GLN A 181 -13.13 -2.44 2.38
N LYS A 182 -13.51 -2.34 1.10
CA LYS A 182 -12.56 -2.18 -0.01
C LYS A 182 -11.69 -0.93 0.13
N LEU A 183 -12.29 0.20 0.54
CA LEU A 183 -11.51 1.42 0.78
C LEU A 183 -10.48 1.19 1.88
N ASN A 184 -10.86 0.59 3.00
CA ASN A 184 -9.91 0.31 4.09
C ASN A 184 -8.77 -0.61 3.61
N LEU A 185 -9.05 -1.66 2.85
CA LEU A 185 -8.01 -2.50 2.23
C LEU A 185 -7.05 -1.69 1.37
N HIS A 186 -7.57 -0.76 0.54
CA HIS A 186 -6.73 0.14 -0.26
C HIS A 186 -5.92 1.12 0.60
N LEU A 187 -6.50 1.66 1.69
CA LEU A 187 -5.79 2.58 2.58
C LEU A 187 -4.68 1.86 3.37
N ASP A 188 -4.88 0.60 3.72
CA ASP A 188 -3.85 -0.23 4.33
C ASP A 188 -2.69 -0.49 3.37
N LEU A 189 -2.98 -0.71 2.07
CA LEU A 189 -1.95 -0.73 1.02
C LEU A 189 -1.20 0.60 0.92
N VAL A 190 -1.90 1.73 0.95
CA VAL A 190 -1.27 3.06 0.93
C VAL A 190 -0.34 3.23 2.13
N ASN A 191 -0.77 2.84 3.32
CA ASN A 191 0.04 2.90 4.53
C ASN A 191 1.27 2.00 4.46
N ALA A 192 1.13 0.80 3.93
CA ALA A 192 2.22 -0.15 3.79
C ALA A 192 3.27 0.34 2.79
N ARG A 193 2.86 0.71 1.58
CA ARG A 193 3.78 1.09 0.49
C ARG A 193 4.16 2.57 0.47
N GLY A 194 3.36 3.46 1.07
CA GLY A 194 3.60 4.92 1.16
C GLY A 194 2.97 5.74 0.05
N TYR A 195 2.23 5.15 -0.88
CA TYR A 195 1.53 5.85 -1.97
C TYR A 195 0.24 5.15 -2.37
N ALA A 196 -0.69 5.92 -2.91
CA ALA A 196 -1.95 5.44 -3.49
C ALA A 196 -1.83 5.38 -5.00
N VAL A 197 -2.61 4.49 -5.62
CA VAL A 197 -2.84 4.48 -7.08
C VAL A 197 -4.32 4.48 -7.36
N GLU A 198 -4.69 5.02 -8.53
CA GLU A 198 -6.00 4.87 -9.15
C GLU A 198 -5.80 4.53 -10.62
N ILE A 199 -6.70 3.72 -11.17
CA ILE A 199 -6.67 3.32 -12.57
C ILE A 199 -8.08 3.43 -13.10
N ASP A 200 -8.35 4.49 -13.87
CA ASP A 200 -9.66 4.68 -14.54
C ASP A 200 -10.87 4.78 -13.59
N ASP A 201 -10.63 5.09 -12.30
CA ASP A 201 -11.66 5.06 -11.25
C ASP A 201 -12.40 6.41 -11.08
N ASP A 202 -11.67 7.52 -11.05
CA ASP A 202 -12.22 8.86 -10.78
C ASP A 202 -12.71 9.52 -12.07
N ILE A 203 -11.88 9.54 -13.10
CA ILE A 203 -12.21 10.03 -14.44
C ILE A 203 -11.87 8.95 -15.47
N PRO A 204 -12.82 8.51 -16.30
CA PRO A 204 -12.56 7.57 -17.37
C PRO A 204 -11.40 8.01 -18.28
N GLY A 205 -10.44 7.10 -18.53
CA GLY A 205 -9.25 7.36 -19.34
C GLY A 205 -8.10 8.05 -18.60
N ILE A 206 -8.24 8.33 -17.30
CA ILE A 206 -7.20 8.94 -16.45
C ILE A 206 -6.79 7.98 -15.34
N SER A 207 -5.50 7.94 -15.08
CA SER A 207 -4.92 7.19 -13.98
C SER A 207 -3.92 8.06 -13.20
N GLY A 208 -3.66 7.72 -11.94
CA GLY A 208 -2.80 8.53 -11.11
C GLY A 208 -2.14 7.80 -9.96
N VAL A 209 -1.06 8.40 -9.46
CA VAL A 209 -0.32 7.99 -8.27
C VAL A 209 -0.14 9.17 -7.33
N ALA A 210 -0.31 8.97 -6.02
CA ALA A 210 -0.23 10.03 -5.02
C ALA A 210 0.42 9.58 -3.72
N ALA A 211 1.10 10.49 -3.03
CA ALA A 211 1.65 10.23 -1.70
C ALA A 211 1.34 11.38 -0.72
N PRO A 212 1.21 11.10 0.59
CA PRO A 212 0.90 12.10 1.60
C PRO A 212 2.11 12.95 1.98
N ILE A 213 1.87 14.22 2.31
CA ILE A 213 2.79 15.12 2.98
C ILE A 213 2.42 15.12 4.47
N LEU A 214 3.40 14.85 5.32
CA LEU A 214 3.21 14.68 6.76
C LEU A 214 3.76 15.88 7.54
N ASP A 215 3.06 16.28 8.61
CA ASP A 215 3.56 17.24 9.58
C ASP A 215 4.56 16.59 10.57
N HIS A 216 5.05 17.39 11.54
CA HIS A 216 5.98 16.94 12.59
C HIS A 216 5.40 15.84 13.53
N ARG A 217 4.09 15.64 13.53
CA ARG A 217 3.39 14.61 14.30
C ARG A 217 3.13 13.35 13.48
N GLY A 218 3.51 13.36 12.18
CA GLY A 218 3.21 12.28 11.25
C GLY A 218 1.77 12.30 10.73
N ILE A 219 1.05 13.42 10.91
CA ILE A 219 -0.32 13.60 10.42
C ILE A 219 -0.27 14.09 8.97
N THR A 220 -1.11 13.53 8.12
CA THR A 220 -1.25 13.98 6.73
C THR A 220 -1.89 15.36 6.68
N VAL A 221 -1.17 16.33 6.12
CA VAL A 221 -1.65 17.72 5.94
C VAL A 221 -1.97 18.03 4.48
N ALA A 222 -1.34 17.34 3.55
CA ALA A 222 -1.52 17.51 2.11
C ALA A 222 -1.13 16.21 1.38
N ALA A 223 -1.32 16.18 0.06
CA ALA A 223 -0.80 15.14 -0.79
C ALA A 223 -0.39 15.70 -2.16
N ILE A 224 0.66 15.13 -2.75
CA ILE A 224 1.03 15.35 -4.15
C ILE A 224 0.51 14.16 -4.95
N SER A 225 -0.11 14.44 -6.10
CA SER A 225 -0.47 13.42 -7.08
C SER A 225 0.09 13.74 -8.46
N LEU A 226 0.43 12.69 -9.19
CA LEU A 226 0.75 12.72 -10.60
C LEU A 226 -0.40 12.03 -11.33
N SER A 227 -0.92 12.66 -12.39
CA SER A 227 -2.10 12.18 -13.12
C SER A 227 -1.93 12.35 -14.62
N GLY A 228 -2.40 11.38 -15.38
CA GLY A 228 -2.31 11.38 -16.83
C GLY A 228 -3.17 10.30 -17.49
N SER A 229 -3.04 10.17 -18.82
CA SER A 229 -3.81 9.18 -19.58
C SER A 229 -3.47 7.74 -19.14
N THR A 230 -4.49 6.90 -18.92
CA THR A 230 -4.35 5.46 -18.62
C THR A 230 -3.50 4.70 -19.65
N GLN A 231 -3.45 5.17 -20.89
CA GLN A 231 -2.59 4.57 -21.94
C GLN A 231 -1.10 4.74 -21.64
N ARG A 232 -0.70 5.85 -21.01
CA ARG A 232 0.69 6.11 -20.59
C ARG A 232 0.95 5.63 -19.18
N LEU A 233 -0.01 5.83 -18.27
CA LEU A 233 0.06 5.48 -16.86
C LEU A 233 -0.72 4.19 -16.60
N ASN A 234 -0.22 3.08 -17.13
CA ASN A 234 -0.76 1.76 -16.80
C ASN A 234 -0.36 1.36 -15.36
N ARG A 235 -0.88 0.23 -14.87
CA ARG A 235 -0.64 -0.26 -13.50
C ARG A 235 0.86 -0.35 -13.16
N GLU A 236 1.66 -0.90 -14.05
CA GLU A 236 3.10 -1.08 -13.83
C GLU A 236 3.81 0.28 -13.74
N GLU A 237 3.49 1.20 -14.65
CA GLU A 237 4.11 2.52 -14.67
C GLU A 237 3.76 3.34 -13.42
N LEU A 238 2.52 3.30 -12.95
CA LEU A 238 2.11 3.94 -11.69
C LEU A 238 2.92 3.44 -10.50
N HIS A 239 3.20 2.13 -10.44
CA HIS A 239 4.02 1.57 -9.37
C HIS A 239 5.52 1.89 -9.53
N ASN A 240 6.02 2.03 -10.76
CA ASN A 240 7.38 2.51 -11.02
C ASN A 240 7.56 3.97 -10.59
N LEU A 241 6.53 4.81 -10.74
CA LEU A 241 6.53 6.22 -10.34
C LEU A 241 6.30 6.43 -8.84
N GLY A 242 5.75 5.45 -8.13
CA GLY A 242 5.50 5.53 -6.69
C GLY A 242 6.69 6.04 -5.85
N PRO A 243 7.90 5.50 -6.00
CA PRO A 243 9.10 5.97 -5.29
C PRO A 243 9.43 7.45 -5.54
N ALA A 244 9.25 7.95 -6.76
CA ALA A 244 9.50 9.35 -7.11
C ALA A 244 8.51 10.28 -6.41
N VAL A 245 7.23 9.92 -6.38
CA VAL A 245 6.19 10.69 -5.69
C VAL A 245 6.41 10.67 -4.17
N ILE A 246 6.80 9.52 -3.59
CA ILE A 246 7.19 9.44 -2.17
C ILE A 246 8.37 10.37 -1.86
N GLU A 247 9.40 10.39 -2.70
CA GLU A 247 10.58 11.23 -2.48
C GLU A 247 10.21 12.72 -2.54
N ALA A 248 9.37 13.13 -3.50
CA ALA A 248 8.87 14.49 -3.59
C ALA A 248 8.09 14.90 -2.33
N THR A 249 7.18 14.04 -1.84
CA THR A 249 6.42 14.33 -0.61
C THR A 249 7.27 14.25 0.64
N ARG A 250 8.32 13.41 0.66
CA ARG A 250 9.29 13.36 1.75
C ARG A 250 10.06 14.68 1.88
N ILE A 251 10.56 15.20 0.77
CA ILE A 251 11.26 16.50 0.73
C ILE A 251 10.29 17.63 1.14
N ALA A 252 9.07 17.61 0.63
CA ALA A 252 8.03 18.57 1.00
C ALA A 252 7.70 18.52 2.51
N SER A 253 7.56 17.31 3.08
CA SER A 253 7.34 17.11 4.51
C SER A 253 8.48 17.69 5.35
N LEU A 254 9.75 17.42 4.99
CA LEU A 254 10.92 18.00 5.69
C LEU A 254 10.92 19.51 5.64
N LYS A 255 10.63 20.12 4.49
CA LYS A 255 10.56 21.58 4.33
C LYS A 255 9.40 22.20 5.15
N ALA A 256 8.31 21.44 5.32
CA ALA A 256 7.16 21.82 6.15
C ALA A 256 7.36 21.52 7.65
N GLY A 257 8.58 21.16 8.07
CA GLY A 257 8.88 20.81 9.46
C GLY A 257 8.42 19.41 9.89
N GLY A 258 7.98 18.59 8.95
CA GLY A 258 7.55 17.22 9.20
C GLY A 258 8.73 16.27 9.41
N ALA A 259 8.46 15.15 10.08
CA ALA A 259 9.36 14.02 10.18
C ALA A 259 8.89 12.91 9.24
N PRO A 260 9.36 12.85 7.99
CA PRO A 260 8.99 11.77 7.09
C PRO A 260 9.44 10.45 7.68
N ARG A 261 8.66 9.40 7.42
CA ARG A 261 9.05 8.04 7.84
C ARG A 261 10.47 7.76 7.34
N PRO A 262 11.40 7.36 8.21
CA PRO A 262 12.77 7.14 7.80
C PRO A 262 12.83 6.08 6.70
N VAL A 263 13.54 6.37 5.62
CA VAL A 263 14.00 5.36 4.66
C VAL A 263 15.10 4.58 5.40
N SER A 264 14.70 3.56 6.14
CA SER A 264 15.66 2.81 6.95
C SER A 264 16.27 1.71 6.10
N MET A 265 17.37 2.03 5.44
CA MET A 265 18.24 1.00 4.88
C MET A 265 19.65 1.23 5.39
N LYS A 266 20.25 0.18 5.98
CA LYS A 266 21.68 0.20 6.31
C LYS A 266 22.47 0.13 5.00
N PRO A 267 23.48 0.99 4.81
CA PRO A 267 24.31 0.94 3.61
C PRO A 267 24.98 -0.43 3.47
N ARG A 268 25.23 -0.85 2.23
CA ARG A 268 25.93 -2.12 1.98
C ARG A 268 27.29 -2.10 2.67
N PRO A 269 27.62 -3.09 3.51
CA PRO A 269 28.94 -3.22 4.10
C PRO A 269 30.02 -3.35 3.00
N LYS A 270 31.09 -2.60 3.12
CA LYS A 270 32.17 -2.54 2.11
C LYS A 270 32.88 -3.90 1.90
N ASN A 271 32.84 -4.77 2.90
CA ASN A 271 33.59 -6.03 2.92
C ASN A 271 32.74 -7.27 2.58
N LEU A 272 31.50 -7.09 2.09
CA LEU A 272 30.71 -8.23 1.65
C LEU A 272 31.31 -8.88 0.40
N PRO A 273 31.35 -10.22 0.33
CA PRO A 273 31.78 -10.95 -0.87
C PRO A 273 30.94 -10.54 -2.10
N LYS A 274 31.48 -10.76 -3.29
CA LYS A 274 30.69 -10.60 -4.51
C LYS A 274 29.53 -11.59 -4.50
N PRO A 275 28.29 -11.17 -4.83
CA PRO A 275 27.15 -12.08 -4.90
C PRO A 275 27.38 -13.14 -5.99
N CYS A 276 27.09 -14.40 -5.66
CA CYS A 276 27.04 -15.49 -6.63
C CYS A 276 25.59 -15.92 -6.80
N PHE A 277 24.96 -15.52 -7.90
CA PHE A 277 23.54 -15.76 -8.15
C PHE A 277 23.27 -15.84 -9.65
N LYS A 278 22.11 -16.39 -10.01
CA LYS A 278 21.51 -16.29 -11.33
C LYS A 278 20.19 -15.51 -11.22
N LEU A 279 20.01 -14.47 -12.03
CA LEU A 279 18.74 -13.79 -12.17
C LEU A 279 17.73 -14.73 -12.83
N ILE A 280 16.58 -14.89 -12.20
CA ILE A 280 15.46 -15.70 -12.72
C ILE A 280 14.39 -14.78 -13.30
N ALA A 281 13.99 -13.74 -12.55
CA ALA A 281 12.99 -12.79 -12.98
C ALA A 281 13.26 -11.39 -12.40
N GLU A 282 13.16 -10.37 -13.23
CA GLU A 282 13.19 -8.96 -12.82
C GLU A 282 11.76 -8.46 -12.62
N THR A 283 11.16 -8.79 -11.48
CA THR A 283 9.74 -8.54 -11.19
C THR A 283 9.47 -7.22 -10.49
N LYS A 284 10.50 -6.56 -9.98
CA LYS A 284 10.41 -5.27 -9.24
C LYS A 284 9.42 -5.31 -8.09
N ASN A 285 9.28 -6.44 -7.40
CA ASN A 285 8.35 -6.62 -6.32
C ASN A 285 8.58 -5.61 -5.20
N LEU A 286 7.51 -5.00 -4.70
CA LEU A 286 7.60 -4.16 -3.50
C LEU A 286 7.95 -5.00 -2.29
N ILE A 287 7.26 -6.13 -2.09
CA ILE A 287 7.61 -7.18 -1.12
C ILE A 287 7.30 -8.52 -1.79
N GLY A 288 8.29 -9.10 -2.46
CA GLY A 288 8.17 -10.46 -3.00
C GLY A 288 8.26 -11.47 -1.86
N GLU A 289 7.29 -12.37 -1.72
CA GLU A 289 7.16 -13.28 -0.58
C GLU A 289 6.49 -14.62 -0.94
N GLY A 290 6.39 -15.51 0.05
CA GLY A 290 5.56 -16.71 -0.03
C GLY A 290 6.00 -17.72 -1.08
N LEU A 291 7.32 -17.91 -1.30
CA LEU A 291 7.83 -18.88 -2.27
C LEU A 291 7.33 -20.28 -1.97
N THR A 292 6.63 -20.89 -2.93
CA THR A 292 6.04 -22.23 -2.83
C THR A 292 6.27 -23.02 -4.11
N LEU A 293 6.64 -24.31 -3.97
CA LEU A 293 6.73 -25.25 -5.07
C LEU A 293 5.38 -25.97 -5.22
N SER A 294 4.90 -26.12 -6.47
CA SER A 294 3.73 -26.94 -6.75
C SER A 294 3.93 -28.40 -6.32
N LEU A 295 2.84 -29.10 -6.02
CA LEU A 295 2.90 -30.52 -5.58
C LEU A 295 3.54 -31.43 -6.62
N ASP A 296 3.37 -31.12 -7.92
CA ASP A 296 4.00 -31.86 -9.03
C ASP A 296 5.46 -31.45 -9.29
N GLY A 297 5.94 -30.39 -8.61
CA GLY A 297 7.29 -29.88 -8.76
C GLY A 297 7.58 -29.15 -10.07
N GLN A 298 6.55 -28.78 -10.85
CA GLN A 298 6.72 -28.11 -12.15
C GLN A 298 6.70 -26.58 -12.04
N TYR A 299 5.93 -26.03 -11.09
CA TYR A 299 5.72 -24.61 -10.94
C TYR A 299 6.25 -24.09 -9.61
N VAL A 300 6.74 -22.85 -9.63
CA VAL A 300 7.02 -22.06 -8.43
C VAL A 300 6.08 -20.88 -8.39
N TYR A 301 5.44 -20.70 -7.25
CA TYR A 301 4.56 -19.57 -6.98
C TYR A 301 5.19 -18.64 -5.98
N TRP A 302 4.90 -17.34 -6.09
CA TRP A 302 5.20 -16.32 -5.08
C TRP A 302 4.22 -15.17 -5.21
N VAL A 303 4.27 -14.23 -4.26
CA VAL A 303 3.39 -13.07 -4.24
C VAL A 303 4.18 -11.77 -4.14
N ASP A 304 3.59 -10.65 -4.56
CA ASP A 304 3.98 -9.31 -4.11
C ASP A 304 2.87 -8.78 -3.19
N ILE A 305 3.19 -8.60 -1.91
CA ILE A 305 2.20 -8.21 -0.90
C ILE A 305 1.69 -6.78 -1.14
N CYS A 306 2.59 -5.83 -1.43
CA CYS A 306 2.28 -4.39 -1.48
C CYS A 306 1.97 -3.85 -2.88
N HIS A 307 2.33 -4.58 -3.91
CA HIS A 307 1.78 -4.48 -5.26
C HIS A 307 1.01 -5.77 -5.54
N PRO A 308 -0.22 -5.90 -5.00
CA PRO A 308 -0.87 -7.18 -4.90
C PRO A 308 -0.88 -7.96 -6.22
N CYS A 309 -0.07 -8.99 -6.27
CA CYS A 309 0.10 -9.83 -7.45
C CYS A 309 0.53 -11.23 -7.04
N ILE A 310 0.01 -12.23 -7.71
CA ILE A 310 0.48 -13.61 -7.64
C ILE A 310 1.28 -13.90 -8.90
N PHE A 311 2.36 -14.63 -8.75
CA PHE A 311 3.23 -15.03 -9.85
C PHE A 311 3.33 -16.54 -9.92
N SER A 312 3.43 -17.07 -11.14
CA SER A 312 3.79 -18.46 -11.39
C SER A 312 4.96 -18.55 -12.37
N LEU A 313 5.94 -19.38 -12.06
CA LEU A 313 7.09 -19.70 -12.92
C LEU A 313 7.01 -21.18 -13.29
N ASP A 314 6.94 -21.48 -14.57
CA ASP A 314 7.16 -22.83 -15.07
C ASP A 314 8.68 -23.14 -15.08
N LEU A 315 9.11 -24.10 -14.27
CA LEU A 315 10.52 -24.44 -14.12
C LEU A 315 11.13 -25.08 -15.37
N LYS A 316 10.31 -25.58 -16.29
CA LYS A 316 10.76 -26.23 -17.52
C LYS A 316 10.92 -25.21 -18.66
N SER A 317 9.91 -24.39 -18.89
CA SER A 317 9.92 -23.39 -19.97
C SER A 317 10.62 -22.08 -19.55
N GLY A 318 10.60 -21.76 -18.25
CA GLY A 318 11.03 -20.48 -17.71
C GLY A 318 9.96 -19.38 -17.88
N GLU A 319 8.76 -19.73 -18.32
CA GLU A 319 7.66 -18.80 -18.50
C GLU A 319 7.11 -18.31 -17.16
N ILE A 320 6.86 -16.99 -17.07
CA ILE A 320 6.31 -16.35 -15.88
C ILE A 320 4.96 -15.74 -16.22
N ASN A 321 3.95 -16.12 -15.45
CA ASN A 321 2.64 -15.52 -15.51
C ASN A 321 2.38 -14.65 -14.28
N THR A 322 1.61 -13.57 -14.45
CA THR A 322 1.28 -12.61 -13.40
C THR A 322 -0.22 -12.46 -13.27
N TYR A 323 -0.71 -12.43 -12.03
CA TYR A 323 -2.12 -12.38 -11.70
C TYR A 323 -2.36 -11.24 -10.70
N PRO A 324 -2.66 -10.00 -11.17
CA PRO A 324 -2.95 -8.88 -10.30
C PRO A 324 -4.14 -9.16 -9.40
N GLN A 325 -4.07 -8.68 -8.14
CA GLN A 325 -5.12 -8.82 -7.13
C GLN A 325 -5.56 -7.44 -6.63
N ASP A 326 -6.75 -7.37 -6.02
CA ASP A 326 -7.33 -6.12 -5.51
C ASP A 326 -6.99 -5.84 -4.05
N GLU A 327 -6.48 -6.84 -3.33
CA GLU A 327 -6.08 -6.74 -1.92
C GLU A 327 -4.72 -7.40 -1.68
N MET A 328 -4.10 -7.15 -0.51
CA MET A 328 -2.85 -7.82 -0.14
C MET A 328 -3.01 -9.33 -0.16
N VAL A 329 -2.06 -10.01 -0.82
CA VAL A 329 -1.87 -11.46 -0.77
C VAL A 329 -0.49 -11.71 -0.18
N SER A 330 -0.41 -12.40 0.94
CA SER A 330 0.82 -12.55 1.71
C SER A 330 1.46 -13.93 1.61
N ALA A 331 0.67 -14.97 1.31
CA ALA A 331 1.16 -16.32 1.12
C ALA A 331 0.34 -17.06 0.08
N ILE A 332 0.96 -18.04 -0.57
CA ILE A 332 0.32 -18.96 -1.50
C ILE A 332 0.82 -20.37 -1.22
N SER A 333 -0.05 -21.35 -1.29
CA SER A 333 0.29 -22.77 -1.14
C SER A 333 -0.49 -23.63 -2.12
N ASP A 334 0.15 -24.68 -2.63
CA ASP A 334 -0.50 -25.70 -3.45
C ASP A 334 -0.95 -26.88 -2.56
N THR A 335 -2.20 -27.29 -2.71
CA THR A 335 -2.83 -28.34 -1.94
C THR A 335 -3.49 -29.36 -2.86
N ALA A 336 -3.89 -30.52 -2.33
CA ALA A 336 -4.64 -31.51 -3.10
C ALA A 336 -5.96 -30.94 -3.67
N ASN A 337 -6.49 -29.87 -3.10
CA ASN A 337 -7.73 -29.19 -3.51
C ASN A 337 -7.46 -27.95 -4.40
N GLY A 338 -6.23 -27.74 -4.86
CA GLY A 338 -5.80 -26.59 -5.65
C GLY A 338 -5.09 -25.52 -4.82
N LEU A 339 -4.83 -24.38 -5.46
CA LEU A 339 -4.11 -23.28 -4.82
C LEU A 339 -4.98 -22.57 -3.80
N ILE A 340 -4.37 -22.28 -2.65
CA ILE A 340 -4.94 -21.45 -1.59
C ILE A 340 -4.01 -20.28 -1.31
N VAL A 341 -4.61 -19.14 -0.99
CA VAL A 341 -3.89 -17.87 -0.74
C VAL A 341 -4.37 -17.24 0.55
N ALA A 342 -3.43 -16.60 1.26
CA ALA A 342 -3.74 -15.78 2.42
C ALA A 342 -3.88 -14.32 1.95
N CYS A 343 -5.14 -13.90 1.78
CA CYS A 343 -5.50 -12.52 1.48
C CYS A 343 -5.71 -11.72 2.76
N GLN A 344 -5.68 -10.40 2.71
CA GLN A 344 -5.99 -9.56 3.87
C GLN A 344 -7.39 -9.84 4.42
N SER A 345 -8.36 -10.14 3.57
CA SER A 345 -9.75 -10.46 3.94
C SER A 345 -10.01 -11.96 4.18
N GLY A 346 -8.97 -12.74 4.46
CA GLY A 346 -9.09 -14.17 4.80
C GLY A 346 -8.38 -15.12 3.84
N ILE A 347 -8.46 -16.39 4.13
CA ILE A 347 -7.90 -17.49 3.33
C ILE A 347 -8.90 -17.85 2.22
N LYS A 348 -8.42 -17.95 0.97
CA LYS A 348 -9.25 -18.15 -0.22
C LYS A 348 -8.64 -19.18 -1.17
N HIS A 349 -9.49 -19.83 -1.99
CA HIS A 349 -9.00 -20.53 -3.17
C HIS A 349 -8.55 -19.54 -4.24
N PHE A 350 -7.55 -19.92 -5.01
CA PHE A 350 -7.08 -19.17 -6.16
C PHE A 350 -7.16 -20.02 -7.43
N ASP A 351 -7.82 -19.48 -8.45
CA ASP A 351 -7.97 -20.14 -9.74
C ASP A 351 -6.99 -19.56 -10.76
N LEU A 352 -5.99 -20.36 -11.15
CA LEU A 352 -4.98 -19.96 -12.15
C LEU A 352 -5.59 -19.69 -13.54
N SER A 353 -6.71 -20.32 -13.87
CA SER A 353 -7.32 -20.17 -15.20
C SER A 353 -8.00 -18.81 -15.39
N THR A 354 -8.54 -18.26 -14.31
CA THR A 354 -9.20 -16.95 -14.29
C THR A 354 -8.33 -15.86 -13.69
N GLY A 355 -7.29 -16.22 -12.94
CA GLY A 355 -6.44 -15.30 -12.19
C GLY A 355 -7.13 -14.65 -10.99
N THR A 356 -8.23 -15.25 -10.50
CA THR A 356 -9.08 -14.65 -9.46
C THR A 356 -9.14 -15.48 -8.19
N THR A 357 -9.38 -14.81 -7.06
CA THR A 357 -9.66 -15.46 -5.78
C THR A 357 -11.15 -15.77 -5.63
N GLY A 358 -11.44 -16.92 -5.05
CA GLY A 358 -12.80 -17.35 -4.72
C GLY A 358 -13.33 -16.75 -3.41
N LYS A 359 -14.37 -17.37 -2.88
CA LYS A 359 -14.94 -17.00 -1.56
C LYS A 359 -13.94 -17.32 -0.44
N THR A 360 -14.04 -16.56 0.66
CA THR A 360 -13.27 -16.83 1.88
C THR A 360 -13.62 -18.20 2.46
N ILE A 361 -12.60 -19.03 2.65
CA ILE A 361 -12.70 -20.37 3.25
C ILE A 361 -12.62 -20.25 4.78
N SER A 362 -11.74 -19.40 5.27
CA SER A 362 -11.45 -19.20 6.68
C SER A 362 -10.93 -17.80 6.93
N ASP A 363 -11.29 -17.19 8.05
CA ASP A 363 -10.75 -15.91 8.48
C ASP A 363 -10.66 -15.81 10.02
N PRO A 364 -9.64 -16.43 10.63
CA PRO A 364 -9.47 -16.37 12.08
C PRO A 364 -9.11 -14.97 12.62
N GLU A 365 -8.75 -14.02 11.76
CA GLU A 365 -8.43 -12.62 12.14
C GLU A 365 -9.60 -11.64 11.88
N TYR A 366 -10.79 -12.12 11.46
CA TYR A 366 -11.96 -11.30 11.13
C TYR A 366 -12.30 -10.24 12.21
N SER A 367 -12.12 -10.57 13.49
CA SER A 367 -12.37 -9.64 14.60
C SER A 367 -11.24 -8.65 14.87
N LYS A 368 -10.14 -8.72 14.13
CA LYS A 368 -8.94 -7.89 14.30
C LYS A 368 -8.61 -7.11 13.03
N PRO A 369 -9.35 -6.04 12.72
CA PRO A 369 -9.21 -5.30 11.45
C PRO A 369 -7.84 -4.63 11.27
N ASN A 370 -7.06 -4.49 12.34
CA ASN A 370 -5.71 -3.94 12.29
C ASN A 370 -4.63 -5.01 12.01
N ASN A 371 -5.03 -6.28 11.87
CA ASN A 371 -4.12 -7.36 11.54
C ASN A 371 -4.20 -7.73 10.06
N ARG A 372 -3.13 -8.34 9.56
CA ARG A 372 -3.06 -9.02 8.27
C ARG A 372 -2.33 -10.35 8.41
N TYR A 373 -2.54 -11.24 7.47
CA TYR A 373 -1.68 -12.41 7.32
C TYR A 373 -0.31 -11.99 6.78
N ASN A 374 0.75 -12.76 7.08
CA ASN A 374 2.10 -12.46 6.65
C ASN A 374 2.73 -13.61 5.86
N ASP A 375 3.10 -14.71 6.49
CA ASP A 375 3.67 -15.86 5.83
C ASP A 375 2.81 -17.12 6.07
N GLY A 376 2.93 -18.10 5.18
CA GLY A 376 2.18 -19.34 5.31
C GLY A 376 2.75 -20.45 4.44
N LYS A 377 2.64 -21.69 4.93
CA LYS A 377 3.13 -22.89 4.26
C LYS A 377 2.27 -24.09 4.63
N CYS A 378 2.08 -25.02 3.72
CA CYS A 378 1.42 -26.28 4.02
C CYS A 378 2.37 -27.29 4.68
N ASP A 379 1.85 -28.01 5.67
CA ASP A 379 2.53 -29.17 6.24
C ASP A 379 2.38 -30.43 5.36
N SER A 380 3.01 -31.52 5.75
CA SER A 380 2.99 -32.79 5.02
C SER A 380 1.60 -33.47 4.96
N GLN A 381 0.62 -32.96 5.71
CA GLN A 381 -0.78 -33.43 5.67
C GLN A 381 -1.69 -32.49 4.85
N GLY A 382 -1.13 -31.42 4.26
CA GLY A 382 -1.85 -30.45 3.44
C GLY A 382 -2.68 -29.45 4.26
N ARG A 383 -2.41 -29.29 5.56
CA ARG A 383 -2.99 -28.21 6.38
C ARG A 383 -2.18 -26.95 6.14
N LEU A 384 -2.87 -25.81 5.91
CA LEU A 384 -2.20 -24.52 5.81
C LEU A 384 -1.85 -24.00 7.20
N TRP A 385 -0.59 -23.74 7.43
CA TRP A 385 -0.12 -22.96 8.55
C TRP A 385 0.10 -21.53 8.07
N VAL A 386 -0.51 -20.59 8.76
CA VAL A 386 -0.44 -19.17 8.39
C VAL A 386 -0.30 -18.33 9.65
N ASN A 387 0.53 -17.31 9.56
CA ASN A 387 0.72 -16.38 10.67
C ASN A 387 0.13 -15.00 10.35
N SER A 388 -0.14 -14.23 11.41
CA SER A 388 -0.67 -12.88 11.34
C SER A 388 0.15 -11.90 12.15
N LEU A 389 0.06 -10.62 11.80
CA LEU A 389 0.69 -9.51 12.52
C LEU A 389 -0.20 -8.26 12.46
N ALA A 390 0.00 -7.33 13.40
CA ALA A 390 -0.63 -6.02 13.33
C ALA A 390 0.12 -5.08 12.37
N PHE A 391 -0.60 -4.25 11.61
CA PHE A 391 0.01 -3.28 10.68
C PHE A 391 0.98 -2.31 11.35
N ASN A 392 0.71 -1.93 12.59
CA ASN A 392 1.56 -1.05 13.40
C ASN A 392 2.68 -1.80 14.15
N LEU A 393 2.81 -3.13 13.94
CA LEU A 393 3.74 -4.00 14.63
C LEU A 393 3.57 -3.95 16.16
N GLU A 394 2.34 -3.87 16.64
CA GLU A 394 2.02 -3.94 18.05
C GLU A 394 2.55 -5.24 18.67
N ALA A 395 3.28 -5.09 19.79
CA ALA A 395 3.93 -6.23 20.42
C ALA A 395 2.92 -7.31 20.84
N GLY A 396 3.16 -8.56 20.41
CA GLY A 396 2.32 -9.70 20.75
C GLY A 396 0.95 -9.74 20.07
N ALA A 397 0.64 -8.85 19.13
CA ALA A 397 -0.67 -8.81 18.47
C ALA A 397 -0.87 -9.92 17.41
N GLY A 398 0.22 -10.52 16.95
CA GLY A 398 0.19 -11.58 15.94
C GLY A 398 -0.03 -12.96 16.54
N ALA A 399 -0.32 -13.91 15.67
CA ALA A 399 -0.61 -15.31 16.03
C ALA A 399 -0.22 -16.27 14.89
N LEU A 400 -0.12 -17.55 15.24
CA LEU A 400 0.03 -18.67 14.33
C LEU A 400 -1.26 -19.49 14.29
N TYR A 401 -1.76 -19.79 13.11
CA TYR A 401 -2.96 -20.60 12.87
C TYR A 401 -2.66 -21.83 12.05
N CYS A 402 -3.36 -22.91 12.33
CA CYS A 402 -3.46 -24.08 11.48
C CYS A 402 -4.88 -24.14 10.87
N ILE A 403 -4.97 -24.13 9.55
CA ILE A 403 -6.21 -24.19 8.79
C ILE A 403 -6.32 -25.60 8.17
N ASN A 404 -7.35 -26.31 8.56
CA ASN A 404 -7.62 -27.63 8.03
C ASN A 404 -8.25 -27.56 6.62
N GLN A 405 -8.28 -28.70 5.92
CA GLN A 405 -8.85 -28.79 4.56
C GLN A 405 -10.36 -28.48 4.50
N ASP A 406 -11.07 -28.59 5.62
CA ASP A 406 -12.48 -28.22 5.76
C ASP A 406 -12.70 -26.71 6.05
N GLY A 407 -11.61 -25.93 6.13
CA GLY A 407 -11.62 -24.51 6.44
C GLY A 407 -11.66 -24.20 7.95
N SER A 408 -11.73 -25.20 8.83
CA SER A 408 -11.67 -24.97 10.27
C SER A 408 -10.28 -24.44 10.67
N ALA A 409 -10.27 -23.38 11.48
CA ALA A 409 -9.05 -22.72 11.95
C ALA A 409 -8.80 -23.00 13.44
N THR A 410 -7.57 -23.33 13.77
CA THR A 410 -7.13 -23.45 15.17
C THR A 410 -5.98 -22.49 15.41
N LYS A 411 -6.08 -21.67 16.46
CA LYS A 411 -4.96 -20.86 16.92
C LYS A 411 -3.98 -21.75 17.64
N MET A 412 -2.75 -21.81 17.13
CA MET A 412 -1.71 -22.73 17.61
C MET A 412 -0.74 -22.02 18.56
N ASP A 413 -0.43 -20.75 18.31
CA ASP A 413 0.40 -19.91 19.17
C ASP A 413 -0.04 -18.44 19.08
N ALA A 414 0.33 -17.63 20.06
CA ALA A 414 0.01 -16.21 20.17
C ALA A 414 1.23 -15.45 20.76
N ASP A 415 1.02 -14.15 21.01
CA ASP A 415 2.05 -13.28 21.58
C ASP A 415 3.33 -13.23 20.71
N ILE A 416 3.14 -13.21 19.39
CA ILE A 416 4.19 -13.07 18.41
C ILE A 416 4.05 -11.68 17.76
N THR A 417 5.16 -10.97 17.60
CA THR A 417 5.09 -9.59 17.10
C THR A 417 5.19 -9.51 15.57
N LEU A 418 6.20 -10.17 15.01
CA LEU A 418 6.43 -10.19 13.57
C LEU A 418 6.80 -11.62 13.12
N PRO A 419 5.81 -12.52 13.12
CA PRO A 419 6.04 -13.88 12.65
C PRO A 419 6.28 -13.90 11.15
N ASN A 420 7.26 -14.70 10.72
CA ASN A 420 7.67 -14.86 9.34
C ASN A 420 7.88 -16.34 9.00
N GLY A 421 8.96 -16.67 8.30
CA GLY A 421 9.24 -17.98 7.75
C GLY A 421 9.00 -19.15 8.69
N MET A 422 8.46 -20.24 8.14
CA MET A 422 8.21 -21.47 8.85
C MET A 422 8.64 -22.70 8.05
N GLY A 423 8.84 -23.82 8.75
CA GLY A 423 9.21 -25.09 8.12
C GLY A 423 9.21 -26.23 9.11
N TRP A 424 9.47 -27.43 8.62
CA TRP A 424 9.48 -28.65 9.42
C TRP A 424 10.78 -29.43 9.23
N SER A 425 11.21 -30.14 10.27
CA SER A 425 12.29 -31.11 10.17
C SER A 425 11.92 -32.24 9.20
N LEU A 426 12.92 -32.92 8.63
CA LEU A 426 12.69 -33.97 7.63
C LEU A 426 11.82 -35.13 8.15
N ASP A 427 11.88 -35.42 9.43
CA ASP A 427 11.07 -36.43 10.11
C ASP A 427 9.69 -35.93 10.56
N ASN A 428 9.37 -34.63 10.30
CA ASN A 428 8.13 -33.97 10.71
C ASN A 428 7.85 -34.05 12.22
N ARG A 429 8.90 -33.98 13.06
CA ARG A 429 8.78 -33.96 14.53
C ARG A 429 9.00 -32.58 15.13
N ILE A 430 9.60 -31.67 14.38
CA ILE A 430 9.89 -30.32 14.82
C ILE A 430 9.30 -29.36 13.79
N MET A 431 8.57 -28.34 14.27
CA MET A 431 8.19 -27.17 13.51
C MET A 431 9.08 -26.01 13.90
N TYR A 432 9.53 -25.24 12.93
CA TYR A 432 10.29 -24.02 13.10
C TYR A 432 9.43 -22.81 12.71
N LEU A 433 9.55 -21.72 13.46
CA LEU A 433 8.88 -20.44 13.21
C LEU A 433 9.82 -19.28 13.54
N ILE A 434 9.96 -18.33 12.65
CA ILE A 434 10.71 -17.09 12.87
C ILE A 434 9.81 -16.05 13.55
N ASP A 435 10.29 -15.40 14.61
CA ASP A 435 9.84 -14.08 15.02
C ASP A 435 10.97 -13.07 14.74
N THR A 436 10.74 -12.24 13.72
CA THR A 436 11.71 -11.25 13.26
C THR A 436 12.00 -10.18 14.31
N SER A 437 10.97 -9.76 15.07
CA SER A 437 11.10 -8.74 16.12
C SER A 437 11.97 -9.21 17.27
N GLU A 438 11.82 -10.47 17.67
CA GLU A 438 12.63 -11.11 18.70
C GLU A 438 13.97 -11.62 18.18
N ARG A 439 14.16 -11.59 16.86
CA ARG A 439 15.36 -12.08 16.17
C ARG A 439 15.67 -13.53 16.53
N VAL A 440 14.65 -14.38 16.45
CA VAL A 440 14.72 -15.78 16.87
C VAL A 440 14.04 -16.71 15.87
N VAL A 441 14.57 -17.91 15.74
CA VAL A 441 13.84 -19.08 15.23
C VAL A 441 13.40 -19.87 16.42
N TYR A 442 12.10 -20.01 16.62
CA TYR A 442 11.55 -20.95 17.59
C TYR A 442 11.46 -22.35 17.02
N ALA A 443 11.60 -23.36 17.86
CA ALA A 443 11.27 -24.75 17.57
C ALA A 443 10.15 -25.22 18.48
N TYR A 444 9.25 -26.00 17.91
CA TYR A 444 8.15 -26.69 18.62
C TYR A 444 8.25 -28.17 18.36
N ASP A 445 7.91 -28.98 19.35
CA ASP A 445 7.63 -30.39 19.12
C ASP A 445 6.34 -30.49 18.31
N PHE A 446 6.36 -31.22 17.21
CA PHE A 446 5.28 -31.29 16.24
C PHE A 446 4.74 -32.70 16.08
N ASP A 447 3.45 -32.87 16.26
CA ASP A 447 2.75 -34.12 15.90
C ASP A 447 2.13 -33.97 14.51
N LYS A 448 2.74 -34.61 13.52
CA LYS A 448 2.27 -34.54 12.13
C LYS A 448 0.83 -35.05 11.91
N ASN A 449 0.34 -35.98 12.76
CA ASN A 449 -0.99 -36.56 12.58
C ASN A 449 -2.08 -35.61 13.06
N SER A 450 -1.94 -35.08 14.28
CA SER A 450 -2.92 -34.16 14.88
C SER A 450 -2.69 -32.71 14.48
N GLY A 451 -1.47 -32.33 14.07
CA GLY A 451 -1.08 -30.94 13.86
C GLY A 451 -0.84 -30.17 15.16
N GLN A 452 -0.71 -30.85 16.30
CA GLN A 452 -0.42 -30.17 17.56
C GLN A 452 1.04 -29.77 17.66
N ILE A 453 1.28 -28.57 18.23
CA ILE A 453 2.60 -28.08 18.58
C ILE A 453 2.70 -27.89 20.09
N MET A 454 3.89 -28.12 20.65
CA MET A 454 4.18 -27.98 22.09
C MET A 454 5.64 -27.59 22.30
N ASN A 455 5.97 -27.25 23.56
CA ASN A 455 7.34 -27.06 24.01
C ASN A 455 8.11 -26.03 23.18
N ARG A 456 7.48 -24.84 22.96
CA ARG A 456 8.14 -23.68 22.30
C ARG A 456 9.47 -23.38 22.99
N ARG A 457 10.54 -23.29 22.20
CA ARG A 457 11.90 -23.01 22.69
C ARG A 457 12.70 -22.24 21.64
N ASP A 458 13.67 -21.45 22.09
CA ASP A 458 14.65 -20.83 21.21
C ASP A 458 15.48 -21.92 20.52
N PHE A 459 15.59 -21.84 19.19
CA PHE A 459 16.39 -22.76 18.40
C PHE A 459 17.62 -22.06 17.79
N ILE A 460 17.41 -20.89 17.17
CA ILE A 460 18.48 -20.01 16.71
C ILE A 460 18.15 -18.61 17.22
N ARG A 461 19.07 -17.99 17.97
CA ARG A 461 18.98 -16.59 18.38
C ARG A 461 20.03 -15.77 17.65
N PHE A 462 19.60 -14.77 16.90
CA PHE A 462 20.48 -13.88 16.17
C PHE A 462 20.98 -12.78 17.09
N PRO A 463 22.32 -12.58 17.21
CA PRO A 463 22.87 -11.53 18.05
C PRO A 463 22.57 -10.14 17.49
N ASP A 464 22.57 -9.12 18.37
CA ASP A 464 22.23 -7.72 17.98
C ASP A 464 23.16 -7.13 16.92
N ASN A 465 24.41 -7.55 16.91
CA ASN A 465 25.40 -7.13 15.89
C ASN A 465 25.30 -7.90 14.57
N CYS A 466 24.39 -8.86 14.45
CA CYS A 466 24.11 -9.55 13.20
C CYS A 466 23.50 -8.57 12.19
N LEU A 467 24.03 -8.56 10.98
CA LEU A 467 23.48 -7.75 9.91
C LEU A 467 22.15 -8.33 9.43
N GLY A 468 21.11 -7.48 9.37
CA GLY A 468 19.77 -7.85 8.96
C GLY A 468 18.97 -8.58 10.03
N ASN A 469 17.72 -8.87 9.69
CA ASN A 469 16.76 -9.57 10.53
C ASN A 469 16.28 -10.84 9.82
N PRO A 470 16.07 -11.96 10.53
CA PRO A 470 15.54 -13.17 9.91
C PRO A 470 14.13 -12.92 9.38
N ASP A 471 13.86 -13.45 8.16
CA ASP A 471 12.61 -13.24 7.44
C ASP A 471 12.03 -14.59 6.98
N GLY A 472 11.85 -14.85 5.70
CA GLY A 472 11.37 -16.12 5.20
C GLY A 472 12.42 -17.24 5.30
N MET A 473 11.96 -18.49 5.41
CA MET A 473 12.84 -19.65 5.53
C MET A 473 12.33 -20.88 4.79
N ASP A 474 13.26 -21.78 4.46
CA ASP A 474 12.96 -23.14 4.02
C ASP A 474 13.97 -24.16 4.57
N VAL A 475 13.60 -25.44 4.49
CA VAL A 475 14.41 -26.57 4.96
C VAL A 475 14.81 -27.43 3.78
N ASP A 476 16.14 -27.60 3.57
CA ASP A 476 16.68 -28.40 2.48
C ASP A 476 16.56 -29.92 2.73
N ASN A 477 16.91 -30.71 1.73
CA ASN A 477 16.85 -32.19 1.80
C ASN A 477 17.86 -32.84 2.75
N LYS A 478 18.74 -32.05 3.39
CA LYS A 478 19.66 -32.50 4.46
C LYS A 478 19.19 -32.01 5.85
N GLY A 479 18.05 -31.32 5.91
CA GLY A 479 17.51 -30.76 7.14
C GLY A 479 18.14 -29.42 7.54
N ASN A 480 18.93 -28.78 6.68
CA ASN A 480 19.49 -27.47 6.97
C ASN A 480 18.44 -26.38 6.74
N LEU A 481 18.47 -25.36 7.58
CA LEU A 481 17.59 -24.19 7.47
C LEU A 481 18.26 -23.11 6.62
N TRP A 482 17.56 -22.62 5.62
CA TRP A 482 17.95 -21.48 4.80
C TRP A 482 17.07 -20.29 5.18
N ILE A 483 17.68 -19.18 5.60
CA ILE A 483 16.98 -18.03 6.19
C ILE A 483 17.38 -16.78 5.42
N ALA A 484 16.39 -16.10 4.85
CA ALA A 484 16.57 -14.78 4.25
C ALA A 484 16.78 -13.72 5.33
N MET A 485 17.66 -12.75 5.08
CA MET A 485 18.02 -11.73 6.07
C MET A 485 17.59 -10.35 5.56
N TRP A 486 16.42 -9.86 5.98
CA TRP A 486 15.93 -8.52 5.66
C TRP A 486 16.90 -7.43 6.12
N ASP A 487 17.27 -6.49 5.24
CA ASP A 487 18.34 -5.49 5.42
C ASP A 487 19.73 -6.12 5.72
N GLY A 488 19.89 -7.43 5.43
CA GLY A 488 21.09 -8.21 5.73
C GLY A 488 21.96 -8.52 4.52
N TRP A 489 21.49 -8.25 3.29
CA TRP A 489 22.25 -8.51 2.05
C TRP A 489 22.61 -9.97 1.85
N SER A 490 21.99 -10.89 2.56
CA SER A 490 22.39 -12.29 2.59
C SER A 490 21.24 -13.25 2.82
N VAL A 491 21.47 -14.50 2.42
CA VAL A 491 20.75 -15.68 2.89
C VAL A 491 21.74 -16.50 3.72
N ARG A 492 21.30 -16.98 4.89
CA ARG A 492 22.12 -17.77 5.82
C ARG A 492 21.67 -19.20 5.88
N LYS A 493 22.64 -20.09 5.96
CA LYS A 493 22.41 -21.53 6.12
C LYS A 493 22.81 -21.98 7.52
N TYR A 494 21.94 -22.74 8.16
CA TYR A 494 22.16 -23.34 9.47
C TYR A 494 21.94 -24.86 9.40
N SER A 495 22.67 -25.62 10.18
CA SER A 495 22.44 -27.07 10.26
C SER A 495 21.11 -27.38 10.96
N SER A 496 20.69 -28.65 10.86
CA SER A 496 19.53 -29.19 11.59
C SER A 496 19.63 -29.09 13.13
N ASN A 497 20.79 -28.73 13.65
CA ASN A 497 21.04 -28.46 15.08
C ASN A 497 21.18 -26.96 15.39
N GLY A 498 20.85 -26.08 14.45
CA GLY A 498 20.91 -24.61 14.64
C GLY A 498 22.32 -24.01 14.56
N VAL A 499 23.33 -24.76 14.12
CA VAL A 499 24.71 -24.25 13.97
C VAL A 499 24.85 -23.52 12.64
N PHE A 500 25.38 -22.29 12.66
CA PHE A 500 25.69 -21.53 11.45
C PHE A 500 26.69 -22.28 10.57
N LEU A 501 26.38 -22.41 9.29
CA LEU A 501 27.21 -23.10 8.30
C LEU A 501 27.83 -22.14 7.28
N GLU A 502 26.99 -21.29 6.65
CA GLU A 502 27.41 -20.48 5.52
C GLU A 502 26.52 -19.26 5.31
N GLU A 503 27.07 -18.21 4.70
CA GLU A 503 26.33 -17.00 4.33
C GLU A 503 26.52 -16.71 2.83
N PHE A 504 25.41 -16.51 2.12
CA PHE A 504 25.36 -16.22 0.69
C PHE A 504 24.99 -14.76 0.49
N THR A 505 25.91 -13.96 -0.04
CA THR A 505 25.67 -12.54 -0.32
C THR A 505 24.69 -12.36 -1.48
N MET A 506 23.71 -11.46 -1.31
CA MET A 506 22.72 -11.12 -2.32
C MET A 506 23.03 -9.80 -3.03
N PRO A 507 22.55 -9.60 -4.28
CA PRO A 507 22.76 -8.36 -5.03
C PRO A 507 21.85 -7.21 -4.57
N PHE A 508 21.02 -7.43 -3.55
CA PHE A 508 20.04 -6.50 -3.01
C PHE A 508 20.00 -6.56 -1.49
N PRO A 509 19.52 -5.48 -0.82
CA PRO A 509 19.59 -5.39 0.65
C PRO A 509 18.60 -6.31 1.38
N ARG A 510 17.45 -6.62 0.76
CA ARG A 510 16.28 -7.25 1.40
C ARG A 510 15.89 -8.54 0.71
N PRO A 511 16.64 -9.64 0.85
CA PRO A 511 16.08 -10.95 0.58
C PRO A 511 14.96 -11.22 1.58
N THR A 512 13.86 -11.80 1.11
CA THR A 512 12.62 -11.94 1.88
C THR A 512 12.26 -13.39 2.13
N SER A 513 12.15 -14.21 1.08
CA SER A 513 11.82 -15.63 1.21
C SER A 513 12.83 -16.52 0.50
N CYS A 514 12.89 -17.78 0.92
CA CYS A 514 13.75 -18.81 0.34
C CYS A 514 12.93 -20.04 -0.02
N LEU A 515 13.31 -20.72 -1.12
CA LEU A 515 12.76 -22.02 -1.50
C LEU A 515 13.87 -22.94 -2.00
N CYS A 516 14.08 -24.05 -1.32
CA CYS A 516 15.03 -25.09 -1.69
C CYS A 516 14.41 -26.03 -2.75
N LEU A 517 14.86 -25.91 -4.00
CA LEU A 517 14.38 -26.80 -5.05
C LEU A 517 14.90 -28.23 -4.84
N LYS A 518 13.98 -29.20 -4.87
CA LYS A 518 14.23 -30.63 -4.70
C LYS A 518 14.47 -31.30 -6.07
N GLY A 519 14.95 -32.54 -6.10
CA GLY A 519 15.02 -33.32 -7.34
C GLY A 519 16.20 -33.03 -8.28
N GLY A 520 17.40 -32.77 -7.75
CA GLY A 520 18.64 -32.67 -8.55
C GLY A 520 18.94 -31.28 -9.09
N GLN A 521 18.11 -30.27 -8.83
CA GLN A 521 18.36 -28.89 -9.27
C GLN A 521 19.31 -28.11 -8.35
N ASN A 522 19.65 -28.63 -7.17
CA ASN A 522 20.62 -28.09 -6.19
C ASN A 522 20.75 -26.56 -6.18
N ARG A 523 19.63 -25.85 -6.06
CA ARG A 523 19.58 -24.39 -6.01
C ARG A 523 18.48 -23.88 -5.07
N VAL A 524 18.70 -22.73 -4.48
CA VAL A 524 17.73 -22.02 -3.66
C VAL A 524 17.22 -20.82 -4.44
N LEU A 525 15.92 -20.70 -4.59
CA LEU A 525 15.27 -19.49 -5.08
C LEU A 525 15.12 -18.51 -3.94
N VAL A 526 15.29 -17.23 -4.25
CA VAL A 526 15.22 -16.14 -3.26
C VAL A 526 14.44 -14.98 -3.86
N THR A 527 13.38 -14.57 -3.19
CA THR A 527 12.65 -13.33 -3.47
C THR A 527 13.30 -12.15 -2.75
N SER A 528 12.90 -10.95 -3.13
CA SER A 528 13.40 -9.73 -2.49
C SER A 528 12.39 -8.60 -2.48
N ALA A 529 12.66 -7.56 -1.68
CA ALA A 529 11.84 -6.38 -1.56
C ALA A 529 12.55 -5.11 -2.01
N ARG A 530 11.79 -4.18 -2.63
CA ARG A 530 12.22 -2.82 -2.97
C ARG A 530 11.45 -1.73 -2.23
N ILE A 531 10.50 -2.11 -1.38
CA ILE A 531 9.65 -1.18 -0.63
C ILE A 531 10.48 -0.21 0.20
N ARG A 532 10.11 1.08 0.20
CA ARG A 532 10.78 2.14 0.99
C ARG A 532 12.30 2.22 0.76
N ILE A 533 12.78 1.84 -0.40
CA ILE A 533 14.14 2.12 -0.87
C ILE A 533 14.04 3.38 -1.73
N SER A 534 14.91 4.38 -1.49
CA SER A 534 14.91 5.61 -2.27
C SER A 534 15.29 5.35 -3.73
N GLU A 535 14.85 6.20 -4.65
CA GLU A 535 15.21 6.08 -6.07
C GLU A 535 16.73 6.05 -6.31
N GLY A 536 17.49 6.86 -5.58
CA GLY A 536 18.95 6.86 -5.69
C GLY A 536 19.55 5.49 -5.38
N LEU A 537 19.06 4.85 -4.33
CA LEU A 537 19.50 3.50 -3.94
C LEU A 537 18.95 2.41 -4.88
N LEU A 538 17.77 2.57 -5.44
CA LEU A 538 17.25 1.63 -6.46
C LEU A 538 18.07 1.67 -7.74
N ARG A 539 18.63 2.84 -8.10
CA ARG A 539 19.59 2.94 -9.22
C ARG A 539 20.92 2.22 -8.92
N GLU A 540 21.35 2.23 -7.65
CA GLU A 540 22.56 1.50 -7.21
C GLU A 540 22.31 0.00 -7.11
N PHE A 541 21.09 -0.42 -6.71
CA PHE A 541 20.69 -1.83 -6.55
C PHE A 541 19.46 -2.16 -7.40
N PRO A 542 19.59 -2.16 -8.73
CA PRO A 542 18.46 -2.28 -9.66
C PRO A 542 17.74 -3.63 -9.56
N LEU A 543 18.38 -4.66 -9.02
CA LEU A 543 17.79 -5.99 -8.83
C LEU A 543 16.95 -6.12 -7.54
N ALA A 544 16.79 -5.06 -6.74
CA ALA A 544 15.86 -5.10 -5.62
C ALA A 544 14.43 -5.35 -6.11
N GLY A 545 13.74 -6.33 -5.50
CA GLY A 545 12.42 -6.81 -5.93
C GLY A 545 12.46 -7.92 -6.97
N SER A 546 13.63 -8.45 -7.33
CA SER A 546 13.77 -9.57 -8.28
C SER A 546 13.73 -10.93 -7.60
N LEU A 547 13.45 -11.96 -8.39
CA LEU A 547 13.65 -13.37 -8.06
C LEU A 547 15.02 -13.83 -8.59
N VAL A 548 15.84 -14.37 -7.70
CA VAL A 548 17.16 -14.92 -8.06
C VAL A 548 17.31 -16.36 -7.58
N SER A 549 18.32 -17.07 -8.10
CA SER A 549 18.70 -18.38 -7.57
C SER A 549 20.15 -18.38 -7.12
N ILE A 550 20.42 -19.06 -6.00
CA ILE A 550 21.74 -19.36 -5.49
C ILE A 550 22.07 -20.81 -5.88
N PRO A 551 23.19 -21.10 -6.58
CA PRO A 551 23.66 -22.47 -6.69
C PRO A 551 24.21 -22.90 -5.33
N PHE A 552 23.79 -24.05 -4.81
CA PHE A 552 24.54 -24.69 -3.76
C PHE A 552 25.24 -25.92 -4.33
N THR A 553 26.55 -25.80 -4.51
CA THR A 553 27.37 -26.90 -4.94
C THR A 553 27.57 -27.85 -3.77
N ASN A 554 27.24 -29.13 -3.99
CA ASN A 554 27.74 -30.22 -3.13
C ASN A 554 29.20 -30.59 -3.45
N GLU A 555 29.93 -29.73 -4.15
CA GLU A 555 31.28 -30.01 -4.65
C GLU A 555 32.30 -29.08 -4.02
N TYR A 556 32.68 -29.40 -2.79
CA TYR A 556 34.09 -29.39 -2.41
C TYR A 556 34.41 -30.81 -1.91
N THR A 557 34.66 -31.70 -2.85
CA THR A 557 35.52 -32.86 -2.60
C THR A 557 36.97 -32.43 -2.64
#